data_3e346a8c7c8e22c063d53441b5bf544f
#
_entry.id   3e346a8c7c8e22c063d53441b5bf544f
#
_cell.length_a   1.000
_cell.length_b   1.000
_cell.length_c   1.000
_cell.angle_alpha   90.00
_cell.angle_beta   90.00
_cell.angle_gamma   90.00
#
_symmetry.space_group_name_H-M   'P 1'
#
loop_
_entity.id
_entity.type
_entity.pdbx_description
1 polymer ?
#
loop_
_entity_poly.entity_id
_entity_poly.type
_entity_poly.pdbx_seq_one_letter_code
_entity_poly.pdbx_strand_id
1 'polypeptide(L)'
;MHSKKFYFKQTLFLFIVALLQFSCVVSFAASPDGSAARAKWCVMVFMNADNDLDRQGVKDICEMELAGVSNDVNILVQIDRAREKTARRYMVTKRAANASKDDWGLTSTKIEDLGEVDMGDYKQIINFSKWCVDNYPAEKYALVIWNHGAGWRLAPNAQKGISYDEQSGKIITAAELGLALEAVRGLIGKPIELLGMDACLMQMIEVAYELKENASYIVASEETEPGEGWPYEPICSALLKNPEITPVDLSKLIAEAYSQSCISNKKGTTMSVIDTSSLPALAAEADNFSKVLISALNSDERIRKARISIAEAQKFEVAAYIDLGDFVKRIIANMDIPEVKQAGETVLMALSKTIVINRLTGSSAKNATGLTIYFPRMTFNAKYSSLKFSAFAWDEMVNMVIK
;
A
#
# COMPACT_ATOMS: atom_id res chain seq x y z
N MET A 1 -7.96 -94.51 10.09
CA MET A 1 -9.15 -93.70 9.84
C MET A 1 -8.66 -92.30 9.43
N HIS A 2 -8.98 -91.90 8.20
CA HIS A 2 -8.29 -90.91 7.45
C HIS A 2 -8.83 -89.50 7.73
N SER A 3 -7.94 -88.53 8.09
CA SER A 3 -8.21 -87.09 8.12
C SER A 3 -7.66 -86.49 6.86
N LYS A 4 -8.54 -85.88 6.04
CA LYS A 4 -8.16 -85.11 4.87
C LYS A 4 -7.94 -83.66 5.29
N LYS A 5 -6.71 -83.15 5.09
CA LYS A 5 -6.38 -81.70 5.21
C LYS A 5 -6.85 -80.97 3.95
N PHE A 6 -7.68 -79.92 4.13
CA PHE A 6 -8.07 -79.03 3.09
C PHE A 6 -7.10 -77.81 3.13
N TYR A 7 -6.40 -77.58 2.06
CA TYR A 7 -5.60 -76.38 1.87
C TYR A 7 -6.46 -75.28 1.25
N PHE A 8 -6.65 -74.17 1.98
CA PHE A 8 -7.28 -72.89 1.45
C PHE A 8 -6.20 -72.05 0.87
N LYS A 9 -6.20 -71.84 -0.46
CA LYS A 9 -5.36 -70.85 -1.13
C LYS A 9 -6.04 -69.46 -1.01
N GLN A 10 -5.45 -68.57 -0.22
CA GLN A 10 -5.80 -67.18 -0.23
C GLN A 10 -5.13 -66.51 -1.42
N THR A 11 -5.93 -66.07 -2.41
CA THR A 11 -5.48 -65.23 -3.49
C THR A 11 -5.62 -63.76 -3.04
N LEU A 12 -4.49 -63.10 -2.81
CA LEU A 12 -4.43 -61.70 -2.42
C LEU A 12 -4.64 -60.83 -3.68
N PHE A 13 -5.82 -60.23 -3.82
CA PHE A 13 -6.07 -59.19 -4.84
C PHE A 13 -5.54 -57.86 -4.33
N LEU A 14 -4.40 -57.37 -4.91
CA LEU A 14 -3.93 -56.03 -4.73
C LEU A 14 -4.79 -55.08 -5.61
N PHE A 15 -5.65 -54.31 -4.96
CA PHE A 15 -6.28 -53.15 -5.60
C PHE A 15 -5.27 -51.97 -5.59
N ILE A 16 -4.65 -51.71 -6.72
CA ILE A 16 -3.92 -50.46 -6.94
C ILE A 16 -4.96 -49.40 -7.27
N VAL A 17 -5.29 -48.54 -6.30
CA VAL A 17 -6.06 -47.33 -6.54
C VAL A 17 -5.08 -46.28 -7.08
N ALA A 18 -5.06 -46.10 -8.39
CA ALA A 18 -4.38 -44.99 -9.03
C ALA A 18 -5.18 -43.71 -8.74
N LEU A 19 -4.73 -42.90 -7.79
CA LEU A 19 -5.18 -41.53 -7.60
C LEU A 19 -4.66 -40.68 -8.80
N LEU A 20 -5.48 -40.49 -9.80
CA LEU A 20 -5.28 -39.48 -10.83
C LEU A 20 -5.50 -38.13 -10.19
N GLN A 21 -4.41 -37.49 -9.74
CA GLN A 21 -4.41 -36.07 -9.46
C GLN A 21 -4.56 -35.36 -10.81
N PHE A 22 -5.73 -34.83 -11.08
CA PHE A 22 -5.95 -33.85 -12.13
C PHE A 22 -5.29 -32.55 -11.72
N SER A 23 -4.00 -32.39 -12.00
CA SER A 23 -3.36 -31.09 -12.02
C SER A 23 -3.91 -30.36 -13.24
N CYS A 24 -4.76 -29.37 -12.99
CA CYS A 24 -5.18 -28.45 -14.04
C CYS A 24 -3.95 -27.64 -14.48
N VAL A 25 -3.22 -28.14 -15.46
CA VAL A 25 -2.14 -27.41 -16.12
C VAL A 25 -2.81 -26.35 -17.00
N VAL A 26 -2.84 -25.12 -16.51
CA VAL A 26 -3.18 -23.96 -17.38
C VAL A 26 -2.07 -23.89 -18.43
N SER A 27 -2.39 -24.33 -19.63
CA SER A 27 -1.46 -24.30 -20.78
C SER A 27 -1.34 -22.85 -21.24
N PHE A 28 -0.24 -22.17 -20.90
CA PHE A 28 0.13 -20.91 -21.51
C PHE A 28 0.60 -21.19 -22.94
N ALA A 29 0.08 -20.41 -23.90
CA ALA A 29 0.58 -20.46 -25.27
C ALA A 29 2.06 -20.05 -25.29
N ALA A 30 2.94 -20.96 -25.68
CA ALA A 30 4.36 -20.68 -25.82
C ALA A 30 4.58 -19.74 -27.03
N SER A 31 5.39 -18.70 -26.85
CA SER A 31 5.90 -17.87 -27.94
C SER A 31 6.76 -18.72 -28.89
N PRO A 32 6.96 -18.29 -30.17
CA PRO A 32 7.77 -19.02 -31.14
C PRO A 32 9.24 -19.28 -30.71
N ASP A 33 9.73 -18.54 -29.74
CA ASP A 33 11.08 -18.65 -29.16
C ASP A 33 11.14 -19.54 -27.90
N GLY A 34 10.03 -20.21 -27.52
CA GLY A 34 9.97 -21.12 -26.36
C GLY A 34 9.84 -20.43 -25.00
N SER A 35 9.78 -19.09 -24.94
CA SER A 35 9.45 -18.36 -23.72
C SER A 35 7.92 -18.30 -23.53
N ALA A 36 7.42 -18.59 -22.33
CA ALA A 36 6.03 -18.34 -22.00
C ALA A 36 5.75 -16.84 -22.18
N ALA A 37 4.71 -16.48 -22.94
CA ALA A 37 4.33 -15.09 -23.14
C ALA A 37 4.05 -14.46 -21.77
N ARG A 38 4.82 -13.41 -21.40
CA ARG A 38 4.63 -12.69 -20.16
C ARG A 38 3.43 -11.77 -20.28
N ALA A 39 2.60 -11.73 -19.25
CA ALA A 39 1.56 -10.72 -19.15
C ALA A 39 2.18 -9.30 -19.12
N LYS A 40 1.43 -8.29 -19.54
CA LYS A 40 1.87 -6.89 -19.44
C LYS A 40 1.90 -6.41 -18.00
N TRP A 41 0.92 -6.86 -17.19
CA TRP A 41 0.84 -6.54 -15.77
C TRP A 41 0.52 -7.77 -14.92
N CYS A 42 1.16 -7.81 -13.76
CA CYS A 42 0.72 -8.61 -12.61
C CYS A 42 0.36 -7.65 -11.47
N VAL A 43 -0.93 -7.59 -11.16
CA VAL A 43 -1.47 -6.82 -10.03
C VAL A 43 -1.61 -7.77 -8.84
N MET A 44 -0.86 -7.51 -7.80
CA MET A 44 -0.82 -8.28 -6.57
C MET A 44 -1.56 -7.52 -5.48
N VAL A 45 -2.66 -8.05 -4.96
CA VAL A 45 -3.43 -7.43 -3.87
C VAL A 45 -3.24 -8.24 -2.60
N PHE A 46 -2.49 -7.68 -1.66
CA PHE A 46 -2.27 -8.24 -0.34
C PHE A 46 -3.34 -7.70 0.61
N MET A 47 -4.38 -8.49 0.83
CA MET A 47 -5.62 -8.08 1.49
C MET A 47 -5.75 -8.76 2.85
N ASN A 48 -5.34 -8.05 3.91
CA ASN A 48 -5.56 -8.51 5.26
C ASN A 48 -6.94 -8.07 5.74
N ALA A 49 -7.89 -8.98 5.66
CA ALA A 49 -9.28 -8.80 6.10
C ALA A 49 -9.57 -9.60 7.39
N ASP A 50 -8.53 -9.99 8.16
CA ASP A 50 -8.66 -10.57 9.49
C ASP A 50 -8.91 -9.46 10.53
N ASN A 51 -10.01 -8.72 10.33
CA ASN A 51 -10.49 -7.65 11.20
C ASN A 51 -11.92 -7.24 10.81
N ASP A 52 -12.38 -6.06 11.24
CA ASP A 52 -13.70 -5.50 10.95
C ASP A 52 -13.94 -5.17 9.46
N LEU A 53 -12.88 -5.16 8.63
CA LEU A 53 -12.98 -4.95 7.18
C LEU A 53 -13.25 -6.24 6.38
N ASP A 54 -13.49 -7.40 7.00
CA ASP A 54 -13.71 -8.70 6.35
C ASP A 54 -14.72 -8.65 5.18
N ARG A 55 -15.83 -7.94 5.35
CA ARG A 55 -16.85 -7.82 4.30
C ARG A 55 -16.41 -6.93 3.14
N GLN A 56 -15.69 -5.86 3.43
CA GLN A 56 -15.17 -4.93 2.45
C GLN A 56 -14.18 -5.62 1.52
N GLY A 57 -13.26 -6.43 2.06
CA GLY A 57 -12.34 -7.20 1.24
C GLY A 57 -13.03 -8.12 0.23
N VAL A 58 -14.10 -8.80 0.63
CA VAL A 58 -14.90 -9.62 -0.30
C VAL A 58 -15.59 -8.76 -1.35
N LYS A 59 -16.15 -7.60 -0.96
CA LYS A 59 -16.77 -6.65 -1.89
C LYS A 59 -15.78 -6.19 -2.95
N ASP A 60 -14.57 -5.84 -2.56
CA ASP A 60 -13.56 -5.33 -3.45
C ASP A 60 -13.08 -6.39 -4.45
N ILE A 61 -12.98 -7.66 -4.03
CA ILE A 61 -12.75 -8.77 -4.98
C ILE A 61 -13.93 -8.90 -5.95
N CYS A 62 -15.18 -8.78 -5.49
CA CYS A 62 -16.34 -8.78 -6.38
C CYS A 62 -16.31 -7.63 -7.40
N GLU A 63 -15.83 -6.44 -7.01
CA GLU A 63 -15.62 -5.32 -7.92
C GLU A 63 -14.54 -5.63 -8.97
N MET A 64 -13.43 -6.27 -8.58
CA MET A 64 -12.42 -6.75 -9.52
C MET A 64 -13.01 -7.77 -10.51
N GLU A 65 -13.87 -8.70 -10.05
CA GLU A 65 -14.57 -9.66 -10.90
C GLU A 65 -15.50 -9.00 -11.93
N LEU A 66 -16.15 -7.88 -11.55
CA LEU A 66 -17.02 -7.11 -12.45
C LEU A 66 -16.24 -6.47 -13.59
N ALA A 67 -14.99 -6.09 -13.36
CA ALA A 67 -14.11 -5.54 -14.40
C ALA A 67 -13.83 -6.52 -15.54
N GLY A 68 -13.85 -7.82 -15.26
CA GLY A 68 -13.60 -8.88 -16.24
C GLY A 68 -12.17 -9.41 -16.20
N VAL A 69 -11.69 -9.93 -17.33
CA VAL A 69 -10.37 -10.56 -17.49
C VAL A 69 -9.70 -10.18 -18.80
N SER A 70 -8.37 -10.29 -18.86
CA SER A 70 -7.55 -10.15 -20.06
C SER A 70 -6.42 -11.17 -20.02
N ASN A 71 -5.89 -11.57 -21.17
CA ASN A 71 -4.69 -12.41 -21.24
C ASN A 71 -3.40 -11.64 -20.91
N ASP A 72 -3.46 -10.30 -20.96
CA ASP A 72 -2.31 -9.42 -20.75
C ASP A 72 -2.20 -8.91 -19.29
N VAL A 73 -3.19 -9.20 -18.45
CA VAL A 73 -3.24 -8.71 -17.06
C VAL A 73 -3.67 -9.82 -16.13
N ASN A 74 -2.81 -10.16 -15.17
CA ASN A 74 -3.13 -11.04 -14.06
C ASN A 74 -3.47 -10.19 -12.84
N ILE A 75 -4.64 -10.41 -12.24
CA ILE A 75 -5.02 -9.82 -10.95
C ILE A 75 -5.07 -10.97 -9.94
N LEU A 76 -4.18 -10.92 -8.96
CA LEU A 76 -3.98 -11.96 -7.96
C LEU A 76 -4.24 -11.38 -6.59
N VAL A 77 -5.03 -12.08 -5.78
CA VAL A 77 -5.38 -11.64 -4.43
C VAL A 77 -4.98 -12.72 -3.43
N GLN A 78 -4.26 -12.33 -2.38
CA GLN A 78 -4.19 -13.11 -1.15
C GLN A 78 -5.05 -12.38 -0.13
N ILE A 79 -6.13 -13.02 0.32
CA ILE A 79 -7.02 -12.48 1.34
C ILE A 79 -7.04 -13.39 2.56
N ASP A 80 -6.84 -12.82 3.74
CA ASP A 80 -7.14 -13.46 5.02
C ASP A 80 -8.47 -12.93 5.56
N ARG A 81 -9.29 -13.82 6.14
CA ARG A 81 -10.66 -13.49 6.50
C ARG A 81 -10.99 -13.84 7.95
N ALA A 82 -11.31 -12.83 8.75
CA ALA A 82 -11.71 -13.00 10.15
C ALA A 82 -12.83 -14.02 10.35
N ARG A 83 -13.85 -14.01 9.45
CA ARG A 83 -15.01 -14.90 9.56
C ARG A 83 -14.72 -16.36 9.17
N GLU A 84 -13.80 -16.55 8.26
CA GLU A 84 -13.45 -17.89 7.76
C GLU A 84 -12.22 -18.46 8.43
N LYS A 85 -11.46 -17.62 9.16
CA LYS A 85 -10.21 -17.96 9.86
C LYS A 85 -9.24 -18.71 8.95
N THR A 86 -9.05 -18.15 7.76
CA THR A 86 -8.18 -18.75 6.76
C THR A 86 -7.84 -17.73 5.70
N ALA A 87 -6.57 -17.74 5.29
CA ALA A 87 -6.09 -17.01 4.14
C ALA A 87 -6.17 -17.88 2.88
N ARG A 88 -6.50 -17.25 1.77
CA ARG A 88 -6.59 -17.88 0.45
C ARG A 88 -6.00 -17.03 -0.63
N ARG A 89 -5.52 -17.70 -1.67
CA ARG A 89 -5.08 -17.06 -2.92
C ARG A 89 -6.10 -17.28 -4.02
N TYR A 90 -6.42 -16.19 -4.70
CA TYR A 90 -7.33 -16.19 -5.83
C TYR A 90 -6.67 -15.60 -7.06
N MET A 91 -6.98 -16.18 -8.21
CA MET A 91 -6.86 -15.49 -9.50
C MET A 91 -8.23 -14.89 -9.80
N VAL A 92 -8.29 -13.59 -9.96
CA VAL A 92 -9.54 -12.91 -10.28
C VAL A 92 -10.03 -13.35 -11.66
N THR A 93 -11.28 -13.78 -11.73
CA THR A 93 -11.96 -14.19 -12.97
C THR A 93 -13.20 -13.33 -13.16
N LYS A 94 -13.75 -13.35 -14.38
CA LYS A 94 -14.98 -12.59 -14.65
C LYS A 94 -16.12 -13.08 -13.77
N ARG A 95 -16.86 -12.15 -13.18
CA ARG A 95 -18.02 -12.46 -12.36
C ARG A 95 -19.05 -13.28 -13.13
N ALA A 96 -19.58 -14.32 -12.51
CA ALA A 96 -20.58 -15.18 -13.12
C ALA A 96 -21.85 -14.36 -13.46
N ALA A 97 -22.42 -14.60 -14.65
CA ALA A 97 -23.56 -13.84 -15.16
C ALA A 97 -24.83 -13.95 -14.29
N ASN A 98 -24.94 -15.02 -13.50
CA ASN A 98 -26.04 -15.26 -12.58
C ASN A 98 -25.76 -14.79 -11.14
N ALA A 99 -24.56 -14.29 -10.85
CA ALA A 99 -24.24 -13.72 -9.55
C ALA A 99 -24.79 -12.30 -9.46
N SER A 100 -25.60 -12.02 -8.43
CA SER A 100 -26.08 -10.66 -8.15
C SER A 100 -24.89 -9.76 -7.78
N LYS A 101 -25.01 -8.45 -8.03
CA LYS A 101 -24.07 -7.46 -7.51
C LYS A 101 -24.03 -7.43 -5.98
N ASP A 102 -25.16 -7.78 -5.36
CA ASP A 102 -25.33 -7.84 -3.90
C ASP A 102 -25.03 -9.24 -3.33
N ASP A 103 -24.72 -10.22 -4.19
CA ASP A 103 -24.27 -11.54 -3.76
C ASP A 103 -22.76 -11.53 -3.55
N TRP A 104 -22.35 -11.53 -2.32
CA TRP A 104 -20.95 -11.48 -1.89
C TRP A 104 -20.21 -12.82 -2.01
N GLY A 105 -20.75 -13.76 -2.74
CA GLY A 105 -20.06 -15.00 -3.12
C GLY A 105 -18.99 -14.71 -4.17
N LEU A 106 -17.73 -15.07 -3.89
CA LEU A 106 -16.64 -14.97 -4.85
C LEU A 106 -16.82 -15.97 -5.99
N THR A 107 -16.63 -15.52 -7.23
CA THR A 107 -16.63 -16.36 -8.43
C THR A 107 -15.22 -16.56 -8.99
N SER A 108 -14.25 -15.85 -8.44
CA SER A 108 -12.83 -16.01 -8.76
C SER A 108 -12.30 -17.41 -8.46
N THR A 109 -11.32 -17.84 -9.25
CA THR A 109 -10.70 -19.15 -9.08
C THR A 109 -9.86 -19.17 -7.82
N LYS A 110 -10.28 -19.97 -6.81
CA LYS A 110 -9.44 -20.25 -5.65
C LYS A 110 -8.30 -21.16 -6.08
N ILE A 111 -7.06 -20.67 -5.93
CA ILE A 111 -5.84 -21.40 -6.31
C ILE A 111 -5.30 -22.17 -5.11
N GLU A 112 -5.30 -21.56 -3.93
CA GLU A 112 -4.69 -22.12 -2.74
C GLU A 112 -5.46 -21.75 -1.47
N ASP A 113 -5.52 -22.66 -0.53
CA ASP A 113 -6.00 -22.44 0.84
C ASP A 113 -4.79 -22.60 1.76
N LEU A 114 -4.41 -21.51 2.44
CA LEU A 114 -3.20 -21.46 3.26
C LEU A 114 -3.46 -21.83 4.72
N GLY A 115 -4.73 -21.99 5.09
CA GLY A 115 -5.11 -21.98 6.49
C GLY A 115 -4.93 -20.60 7.10
N GLU A 116 -4.88 -20.56 8.41
CA GLU A 116 -4.62 -19.31 9.14
C GLU A 116 -3.17 -18.87 8.95
N VAL A 117 -2.97 -17.60 8.60
CA VAL A 117 -1.64 -16.96 8.49
C VAL A 117 -1.66 -15.58 9.08
N ASP A 118 -0.58 -15.20 9.75
CA ASP A 118 -0.39 -13.88 10.33
C ASP A 118 -0.05 -12.85 9.23
N MET A 119 -1.06 -12.19 8.68
CA MET A 119 -0.90 -11.17 7.64
C MET A 119 -0.31 -9.85 8.19
N GLY A 120 -0.11 -9.74 9.51
CA GLY A 120 0.68 -8.70 10.17
C GLY A 120 2.19 -8.98 10.16
N ASP A 121 2.63 -10.13 9.67
CA ASP A 121 4.05 -10.42 9.42
C ASP A 121 4.42 -10.03 7.97
N TYR A 122 5.34 -9.08 7.80
CA TYR A 122 5.82 -8.59 6.49
C TYR A 122 6.34 -9.69 5.57
N LYS A 123 6.76 -10.84 6.12
CA LYS A 123 7.19 -11.99 5.33
C LYS A 123 6.08 -12.58 4.48
N GLN A 124 4.83 -12.38 4.85
CA GLN A 124 3.69 -12.82 4.04
C GLN A 124 3.57 -12.01 2.72
N ILE A 125 3.96 -10.72 2.73
CA ILE A 125 4.08 -9.94 1.49
C ILE A 125 5.14 -10.57 0.58
N ILE A 126 6.29 -10.96 1.14
CA ILE A 126 7.37 -11.61 0.38
C ILE A 126 6.90 -12.95 -0.20
N ASN A 127 6.27 -13.79 0.62
CA ASN A 127 5.78 -15.10 0.22
C ASN A 127 4.72 -15.00 -0.89
N PHE A 128 3.78 -14.08 -0.74
CA PHE A 128 2.76 -13.83 -1.75
C PHE A 128 3.34 -13.29 -3.06
N SER A 129 4.20 -12.28 -2.97
CA SER A 129 4.86 -11.70 -4.15
C SER A 129 5.73 -12.73 -4.88
N LYS A 130 6.48 -13.55 -4.12
CA LYS A 130 7.26 -14.64 -4.71
C LYS A 130 6.37 -15.62 -5.47
N TRP A 131 5.27 -16.05 -4.87
CA TRP A 131 4.31 -16.94 -5.52
C TRP A 131 3.73 -16.32 -6.81
N CYS A 132 3.39 -15.02 -6.78
CA CYS A 132 2.91 -14.31 -7.96
C CYS A 132 3.97 -14.27 -9.07
N VAL A 133 5.19 -13.89 -8.76
CA VAL A 133 6.29 -13.78 -9.73
C VAL A 133 6.64 -15.14 -10.35
N ASP A 134 6.69 -16.18 -9.54
CA ASP A 134 7.04 -17.53 -9.99
C ASP A 134 5.97 -18.14 -10.91
N ASN A 135 4.69 -17.90 -10.64
CA ASN A 135 3.58 -18.55 -11.35
C ASN A 135 2.93 -17.66 -12.42
N TYR A 136 3.05 -16.34 -12.31
CA TYR A 136 2.40 -15.35 -13.18
C TYR A 136 3.38 -14.24 -13.59
N PRO A 137 4.46 -14.60 -14.30
CA PRO A 137 5.48 -13.62 -14.69
C PRO A 137 4.89 -12.56 -15.61
N ALA A 138 5.28 -11.29 -15.38
CA ALA A 138 4.82 -10.14 -16.14
C ALA A 138 5.95 -9.18 -16.49
N GLU A 139 5.67 -8.21 -17.38
CA GLU A 139 6.59 -7.13 -17.70
C GLU A 139 6.61 -6.06 -16.59
N LYS A 140 5.44 -5.80 -15.99
CA LYS A 140 5.21 -4.79 -14.95
C LYS A 140 4.48 -5.39 -13.75
N TYR A 141 4.81 -4.90 -12.57
CA TYR A 141 4.21 -5.37 -11.31
C TYR A 141 3.64 -4.19 -10.53
N ALA A 142 2.40 -4.35 -10.07
CA ALA A 142 1.78 -3.49 -9.08
C ALA A 142 1.48 -4.30 -7.82
N LEU A 143 1.82 -3.74 -6.65
CA LEU A 143 1.46 -4.32 -5.35
C LEU A 143 0.54 -3.35 -4.63
N VAL A 144 -0.61 -3.84 -4.19
CA VAL A 144 -1.53 -3.08 -3.33
C VAL A 144 -1.54 -3.73 -1.95
N ILE A 145 -1.25 -2.94 -0.93
CA ILE A 145 -1.43 -3.33 0.47
C ILE A 145 -2.77 -2.76 0.92
N TRP A 146 -3.69 -3.65 1.24
CA TRP A 146 -5.06 -3.33 1.59
C TRP A 146 -5.34 -3.66 3.05
N ASN A 147 -5.69 -2.66 3.85
CA ASN A 147 -6.14 -2.81 5.24
C ASN A 147 -6.33 -1.43 5.91
N HIS A 148 -6.49 -1.42 7.24
CA HIS A 148 -6.23 -0.23 8.05
C HIS A 148 -4.79 0.25 7.90
N GLY A 149 -4.63 1.58 7.94
CA GLY A 149 -3.35 2.27 7.94
C GLY A 149 -3.32 3.39 8.98
N ALA A 150 -2.13 3.72 9.48
CA ALA A 150 -1.95 4.78 10.46
C ALA A 150 -0.58 5.48 10.36
N GLY A 151 0.02 5.48 9.18
CA GLY A 151 1.35 6.05 8.94
C GLY A 151 2.46 5.23 9.60
N TRP A 152 3.60 5.87 9.85
CA TRP A 152 4.78 5.21 10.42
C TRP A 152 4.69 4.97 11.92
N ARG A 153 3.87 5.72 12.65
CA ARG A 153 3.91 5.80 14.11
C ARG A 153 3.35 4.55 14.77
N LEU A 154 4.08 4.00 15.73
CA LEU A 154 3.58 3.02 16.70
C LEU A 154 3.08 3.78 17.94
N ALA A 155 1.79 3.73 18.29
CA ALA A 155 1.29 4.24 19.55
C ALA A 155 0.98 3.09 20.50
N PRO A 156 1.18 3.29 21.81
CA PRO A 156 0.64 2.37 22.80
C PRO A 156 -0.89 2.28 22.63
N ASN A 157 -1.44 1.10 22.59
CA ASN A 157 -2.87 0.81 22.51
C ASN A 157 -3.63 1.26 21.23
N ALA A 158 -2.95 1.54 20.12
CA ALA A 158 -3.60 1.78 18.85
C ALA A 158 -2.89 1.03 17.73
N GLN A 159 -3.67 0.40 16.88
CA GLN A 159 -3.28 -0.30 15.66
C GLN A 159 -2.60 0.70 14.72
N LYS A 160 -1.29 0.59 14.46
CA LYS A 160 -0.55 1.61 13.71
C LYS A 160 0.61 1.02 12.93
N GLY A 161 0.65 1.31 11.67
CA GLY A 161 1.42 0.79 10.59
C GLY A 161 0.48 0.49 9.45
N ILE A 162 0.66 -0.62 8.78
CA ILE A 162 -0.25 -1.12 7.76
C ILE A 162 -0.46 -2.63 7.94
N SER A 163 -1.59 -3.16 7.47
CA SER A 163 -1.90 -4.59 7.54
C SER A 163 -2.02 -5.10 8.99
N TYR A 164 -3.00 -4.58 9.73
CA TYR A 164 -3.33 -5.06 11.06
C TYR A 164 -4.10 -6.39 10.99
N ASP A 165 -3.56 -7.38 11.66
CA ASP A 165 -4.11 -8.71 11.83
C ASP A 165 -4.69 -8.83 13.26
N GLU A 166 -6.00 -9.01 13.38
CA GLU A 166 -6.67 -8.97 14.68
C GLU A 166 -6.39 -10.23 15.50
N GLN A 167 -6.27 -11.38 14.85
CA GLN A 167 -6.04 -12.65 15.53
C GLN A 167 -4.64 -12.72 16.13
N SER A 168 -3.61 -12.32 15.40
CA SER A 168 -2.23 -12.27 15.90
C SER A 168 -1.94 -11.02 16.72
N GLY A 169 -2.72 -9.94 16.54
CA GLY A 169 -2.49 -8.62 17.11
C GLY A 169 -1.28 -7.90 16.51
N LYS A 170 -0.74 -8.38 15.39
CA LYS A 170 0.43 -7.80 14.75
C LYS A 170 0.09 -6.82 13.64
N ILE A 171 1.10 -6.05 13.24
CA ILE A 171 1.00 -5.01 12.24
C ILE A 171 2.36 -4.82 11.58
N ILE A 172 2.38 -4.53 10.29
CA ILE A 172 3.59 -4.23 9.54
C ILE A 172 3.98 -2.78 9.75
N THR A 173 5.19 -2.52 10.25
CA THR A 173 5.75 -1.17 10.36
C THR A 173 6.27 -0.66 9.03
N ALA A 174 6.50 0.66 8.90
CA ALA A 174 7.09 1.24 7.68
C ALA A 174 8.46 0.63 7.35
N ALA A 175 9.30 0.39 8.36
CA ALA A 175 10.61 -0.24 8.19
C ALA A 175 10.49 -1.70 7.71
N GLU A 176 9.57 -2.48 8.28
CA GLU A 176 9.30 -3.86 7.85
C GLU A 176 8.70 -3.93 6.44
N LEU A 177 7.83 -2.97 6.07
CA LEU A 177 7.35 -2.84 4.70
C LEU A 177 8.53 -2.56 3.75
N GLY A 178 9.48 -1.71 4.17
CA GLY A 178 10.73 -1.48 3.43
C GLY A 178 11.51 -2.76 3.18
N LEU A 179 11.68 -3.61 4.21
CA LEU A 179 12.34 -4.92 4.08
C LEU A 179 11.57 -5.87 3.15
N ALA A 180 10.24 -5.89 3.24
CA ALA A 180 9.41 -6.70 2.36
C ALA A 180 9.61 -6.30 0.89
N LEU A 181 9.54 -5.00 0.59
CA LEU A 181 9.68 -4.51 -0.77
C LEU A 181 11.12 -4.65 -1.31
N GLU A 182 12.14 -4.56 -0.46
CA GLU A 182 13.53 -4.86 -0.85
C GLU A 182 13.66 -6.32 -1.31
N ALA A 183 13.07 -7.25 -0.58
CA ALA A 183 13.04 -8.66 -0.98
C ALA A 183 12.25 -8.85 -2.29
N VAL A 184 11.10 -8.20 -2.44
CA VAL A 184 10.29 -8.24 -3.68
C VAL A 184 11.08 -7.67 -4.87
N ARG A 185 11.80 -6.54 -4.69
CA ARG A 185 12.70 -6.01 -5.71
C ARG A 185 13.77 -7.03 -6.11
N GLY A 186 14.33 -7.75 -5.14
CA GLY A 186 15.28 -8.83 -5.39
C GLY A 186 14.70 -9.98 -6.23
N LEU A 187 13.45 -10.35 -6.00
CA LEU A 187 12.74 -11.38 -6.79
C LEU A 187 12.47 -10.94 -8.24
N ILE A 188 12.09 -9.69 -8.44
CA ILE A 188 11.73 -9.12 -9.75
C ILE A 188 12.98 -8.67 -10.53
N GLY A 189 14.06 -8.31 -9.82
CA GLY A 189 15.31 -7.76 -10.39
C GLY A 189 15.26 -6.24 -10.66
N LYS A 190 14.19 -5.56 -10.25
CA LYS A 190 13.97 -4.11 -10.38
C LYS A 190 12.95 -3.64 -9.34
N PRO A 191 12.85 -2.33 -9.04
CA PRO A 191 11.73 -1.80 -8.26
C PRO A 191 10.39 -2.19 -8.89
N ILE A 192 9.36 -2.43 -8.08
CA ILE A 192 7.99 -2.57 -8.60
C ILE A 192 7.56 -1.25 -9.23
N GLU A 193 6.78 -1.31 -10.27
CA GLU A 193 6.31 -0.12 -10.97
C GLU A 193 5.37 0.73 -10.13
N LEU A 194 4.50 0.08 -9.35
CA LEU A 194 3.51 0.77 -8.54
C LEU A 194 3.31 0.07 -7.20
N LEU A 195 3.45 0.82 -6.13
CA LEU A 195 2.96 0.46 -4.80
C LEU A 195 1.70 1.25 -4.50
N GLY A 196 0.59 0.55 -4.31
CA GLY A 196 -0.64 1.11 -3.77
C GLY A 196 -0.78 0.82 -2.29
N MET A 197 -1.27 1.77 -1.52
CA MET A 197 -1.66 1.56 -0.14
C MET A 197 -3.13 2.00 0.01
N ASP A 198 -4.05 1.05 -0.17
CA ASP A 198 -5.48 1.22 0.09
C ASP A 198 -5.69 1.15 1.59
N ALA A 199 -5.28 2.23 2.25
CA ALA A 199 -5.15 2.32 3.70
C ALA A 199 -4.98 3.77 4.17
N CYS A 200 -5.60 4.11 5.30
CA CYS A 200 -5.57 5.45 5.89
C CYS A 200 -4.15 5.96 6.17
N LEU A 201 -3.89 7.26 5.96
CA LEU A 201 -2.73 7.99 6.51
C LEU A 201 -1.35 7.52 6.04
N MET A 202 -1.26 6.79 4.93
CA MET A 202 0.02 6.19 4.51
C MET A 202 0.89 7.12 3.65
N GLN A 203 0.36 8.26 3.13
CA GLN A 203 1.12 9.17 2.28
C GLN A 203 1.95 10.15 3.11
N MET A 204 2.94 9.61 3.80
CA MET A 204 3.89 10.35 4.64
C MET A 204 5.30 10.29 4.05
N ILE A 205 6.07 11.38 4.20
CA ILE A 205 7.46 11.41 3.71
C ILE A 205 8.31 10.34 4.42
N GLU A 206 8.06 10.09 5.69
CA GLU A 206 8.76 9.06 6.46
C GLU A 206 8.50 7.66 5.89
N VAL A 207 7.25 7.34 5.54
CA VAL A 207 6.88 6.07 4.91
C VAL A 207 7.48 5.99 3.50
N ALA A 208 7.24 7.00 2.68
CA ALA A 208 7.71 7.02 1.29
C ALA A 208 9.25 6.91 1.20
N TYR A 209 9.97 7.53 2.13
CA TYR A 209 11.44 7.49 2.16
C TYR A 209 12.01 6.11 2.53
N GLU A 210 11.29 5.32 3.35
CA GLU A 210 11.63 3.92 3.58
C GLU A 210 11.56 3.08 2.30
N LEU A 211 10.62 3.40 1.42
CA LEU A 211 10.22 2.58 0.28
C LEU A 211 10.83 3.02 -1.06
N LYS A 212 11.50 4.19 -1.10
CA LYS A 212 11.92 4.89 -2.32
C LYS A 212 12.78 4.08 -3.31
N GLU A 213 13.56 3.13 -2.81
CA GLU A 213 14.43 2.30 -3.66
C GLU A 213 13.67 1.10 -4.27
N ASN A 214 12.47 0.81 -3.78
CA ASN A 214 11.80 -0.47 -4.01
C ASN A 214 10.51 -0.35 -4.83
N ALA A 215 9.99 0.85 -5.01
CA ALA A 215 8.84 1.15 -5.86
C ALA A 215 9.12 2.41 -6.69
N SER A 216 8.64 2.47 -7.94
CA SER A 216 8.82 3.66 -8.80
C SER A 216 7.79 4.73 -8.49
N TYR A 217 6.54 4.32 -8.26
CA TYR A 217 5.44 5.20 -7.87
C TYR A 217 4.75 4.68 -6.63
N ILE A 218 4.35 5.59 -5.74
CA ILE A 218 3.55 5.31 -4.55
C ILE A 218 2.21 6.05 -4.68
N VAL A 219 1.10 5.33 -4.49
CA VAL A 219 -0.27 5.86 -4.44
C VAL A 219 -0.83 5.62 -3.06
N ALA A 220 -1.17 6.69 -2.33
CA ALA A 220 -1.71 6.61 -0.98
C ALA A 220 -2.42 7.90 -0.56
N SER A 221 -3.07 7.87 0.60
CA SER A 221 -3.81 8.99 1.18
C SER A 221 -3.05 9.62 2.35
N GLU A 222 -3.13 10.97 2.46
CA GLU A 222 -2.72 11.71 3.66
C GLU A 222 -3.76 11.64 4.78
N GLU A 223 -5.05 11.48 4.41
CA GLU A 223 -6.19 11.43 5.33
C GLU A 223 -6.69 9.99 5.51
N THR A 224 -7.65 9.80 6.40
CA THR A 224 -8.40 8.54 6.48
C THR A 224 -9.20 8.30 5.21
N GLU A 225 -9.29 7.04 4.83
CA GLU A 225 -10.12 6.59 3.70
C GLU A 225 -11.48 6.11 4.19
N PRO A 226 -12.54 6.30 3.41
CA PRO A 226 -13.83 5.66 3.68
C PRO A 226 -13.69 4.13 3.68
N GLY A 227 -14.54 3.45 4.44
CA GLY A 227 -14.51 1.98 4.52
C GLY A 227 -14.81 1.24 3.21
N GLU A 228 -15.29 1.95 2.19
CA GLU A 228 -15.47 1.44 0.83
C GLU A 228 -14.14 1.27 0.08
N GLY A 229 -13.05 1.93 0.52
CA GLY A 229 -11.73 1.83 -0.09
C GLY A 229 -11.67 2.32 -1.54
N TRP A 230 -10.79 1.72 -2.31
CA TRP A 230 -10.61 2.04 -3.72
C TRP A 230 -11.70 1.45 -4.60
N PRO A 231 -12.16 2.16 -5.64
CA PRO A 231 -13.17 1.63 -6.56
C PRO A 231 -12.50 0.67 -7.57
N TYR A 232 -12.40 -0.61 -7.23
CA TYR A 232 -11.66 -1.59 -8.04
C TYR A 232 -12.28 -1.87 -9.40
N GLU A 233 -13.61 -1.82 -9.55
CA GLU A 233 -14.27 -2.06 -10.85
C GLU A 233 -13.76 -1.09 -11.94
N PRO A 234 -13.82 0.24 -11.80
CA PRO A 234 -13.32 1.16 -12.83
C PRO A 234 -11.80 1.12 -12.99
N ILE A 235 -11.03 0.92 -11.91
CA ILE A 235 -9.56 0.83 -11.97
C ILE A 235 -9.14 -0.39 -12.80
N CYS A 236 -9.63 -1.57 -12.44
CA CYS A 236 -9.32 -2.81 -13.14
C CYS A 236 -9.85 -2.79 -14.58
N SER A 237 -11.08 -2.29 -14.81
CA SER A 237 -11.65 -2.18 -16.16
C SER A 237 -10.80 -1.32 -17.08
N ALA A 238 -10.23 -0.22 -16.60
CA ALA A 238 -9.37 0.64 -17.41
C ALA A 238 -8.05 -0.05 -17.73
N LEU A 239 -7.42 -0.73 -16.75
CA LEU A 239 -6.20 -1.50 -16.95
C LEU A 239 -6.40 -2.66 -17.95
N LEU A 240 -7.49 -3.42 -17.81
CA LEU A 240 -7.81 -4.54 -18.70
C LEU A 240 -8.07 -4.10 -20.14
N LYS A 241 -8.63 -2.89 -20.34
CA LYS A 241 -8.86 -2.30 -21.66
C LYS A 241 -7.60 -1.76 -22.31
N ASN A 242 -6.63 -1.31 -21.52
CA ASN A 242 -5.37 -0.75 -21.97
C ASN A 242 -4.19 -1.33 -21.19
N PRO A 243 -3.76 -2.57 -21.46
CA PRO A 243 -2.62 -3.19 -20.77
C PRO A 243 -1.27 -2.49 -21.03
N GLU A 244 -1.19 -1.68 -22.09
CA GLU A 244 0.01 -0.91 -22.41
C GLU A 244 0.13 0.39 -21.58
N ILE A 245 -0.84 0.69 -20.72
CA ILE A 245 -0.80 1.87 -19.85
C ILE A 245 0.54 1.98 -19.11
N THR A 246 1.07 3.20 -19.05
CA THR A 246 2.34 3.43 -18.35
C THR A 246 2.13 3.36 -16.83
N PRO A 247 3.17 3.04 -16.03
CA PRO A 247 3.06 3.03 -14.56
C PRO A 247 2.55 4.34 -13.98
N VAL A 248 3.05 5.47 -14.48
CA VAL A 248 2.62 6.79 -14.03
C VAL A 248 1.15 7.06 -14.38
N ASP A 249 0.68 6.65 -15.54
CA ASP A 249 -0.70 6.89 -15.94
C ASP A 249 -1.67 5.96 -15.19
N LEU A 250 -1.27 4.71 -14.90
CA LEU A 250 -2.05 3.84 -14.02
C LEU A 250 -2.15 4.43 -12.61
N SER A 251 -1.04 4.96 -12.07
CA SER A 251 -1.04 5.61 -10.75
C SER A 251 -1.98 6.82 -10.70
N LYS A 252 -1.96 7.66 -11.74
CA LYS A 252 -2.88 8.81 -11.86
C LYS A 252 -4.33 8.36 -11.97
N LEU A 253 -4.60 7.32 -12.76
CA LEU A 253 -5.94 6.75 -12.92
C LEU A 253 -6.51 6.27 -11.58
N ILE A 254 -5.72 5.60 -10.76
CA ILE A 254 -6.14 5.18 -9.42
C ILE A 254 -6.53 6.39 -8.58
N ALA A 255 -5.67 7.42 -8.51
CA ALA A 255 -5.94 8.61 -7.72
C ALA A 255 -7.20 9.37 -8.21
N GLU A 256 -7.42 9.42 -9.52
CA GLU A 256 -8.60 10.05 -10.11
C GLU A 256 -9.87 9.24 -9.86
N ALA A 257 -9.84 7.92 -10.04
CA ALA A 257 -10.97 7.04 -9.78
C ALA A 257 -11.39 7.09 -8.30
N TYR A 258 -10.42 7.05 -7.37
CA TYR A 258 -10.68 7.20 -5.94
C TYR A 258 -11.30 8.56 -5.62
N SER A 259 -10.71 9.65 -6.10
CA SER A 259 -11.27 10.98 -5.88
C SER A 259 -12.71 11.09 -6.38
N GLN A 260 -12.99 10.55 -7.57
CA GLN A 260 -14.32 10.56 -8.16
C GLN A 260 -15.33 9.76 -7.33
N SER A 261 -14.94 8.61 -6.80
CA SER A 261 -15.81 7.80 -5.93
C SER A 261 -16.13 8.50 -4.60
N CYS A 262 -15.24 9.37 -4.13
CA CYS A 262 -15.36 10.07 -2.85
C CYS A 262 -16.00 11.47 -2.94
N ILE A 263 -16.47 11.93 -4.10
CA ILE A 263 -17.06 13.28 -4.26
C ILE A 263 -18.17 13.57 -3.25
N SER A 264 -18.95 12.56 -2.90
CA SER A 264 -20.04 12.70 -1.92
C SER A 264 -19.57 12.69 -0.45
N ASN A 265 -18.32 12.41 -0.19
CA ASN A 265 -17.79 12.32 1.16
C ASN A 265 -17.59 13.71 1.77
N LYS A 266 -18.38 14.01 2.80
CA LYS A 266 -18.37 15.32 3.46
C LYS A 266 -17.13 15.56 4.32
N LYS A 267 -16.44 14.50 4.78
CA LYS A 267 -15.21 14.63 5.59
C LYS A 267 -14.03 15.15 4.79
N GLY A 268 -14.06 14.99 3.49
CA GLY A 268 -12.92 15.23 2.62
C GLY A 268 -11.98 14.03 2.61
N THR A 269 -11.41 13.76 1.45
CA THR A 269 -10.41 12.71 1.25
C THR A 269 -9.25 13.26 0.44
N THR A 270 -8.13 12.59 0.51
CA THR A 270 -6.93 12.89 -0.27
C THR A 270 -6.45 11.63 -0.98
N MET A 271 -5.87 11.78 -2.14
CA MET A 271 -5.13 10.71 -2.80
C MET A 271 -4.04 11.35 -3.65
N SER A 272 -2.80 10.99 -3.43
CA SER A 272 -1.70 11.51 -4.22
C SER A 272 -0.80 10.41 -4.77
N VAL A 273 -0.03 10.76 -5.79
CA VAL A 273 0.97 9.91 -6.42
C VAL A 273 2.34 10.56 -6.25
N ILE A 274 3.27 9.79 -5.71
CA ILE A 274 4.67 10.18 -5.56
C ILE A 274 5.52 9.48 -6.63
N ASP A 275 6.40 10.25 -7.30
CA ASP A 275 7.56 9.73 -8.01
C ASP A 275 8.70 9.58 -7.00
N THR A 276 9.05 8.33 -6.66
CA THR A 276 10.04 8.04 -5.62
C THR A 276 11.45 8.46 -5.99
N SER A 277 11.76 8.60 -7.28
CA SER A 277 13.07 9.05 -7.76
C SER A 277 13.40 10.48 -7.31
N SER A 278 12.38 11.28 -7.02
CA SER A 278 12.50 12.67 -6.55
C SER A 278 12.62 12.80 -5.03
N LEU A 279 12.32 11.76 -4.26
CA LEU A 279 12.34 11.80 -2.80
C LEU A 279 13.70 12.14 -2.18
N PRO A 280 14.85 11.66 -2.70
CA PRO A 280 16.15 12.06 -2.14
C PRO A 280 16.40 13.56 -2.21
N ALA A 281 16.00 14.21 -3.31
CA ALA A 281 16.12 15.67 -3.46
C ALA A 281 15.19 16.41 -2.50
N LEU A 282 13.92 15.97 -2.37
CA LEU A 282 12.98 16.55 -1.42
C LEU A 282 13.47 16.40 0.03
N ALA A 283 14.01 15.25 0.41
CA ALA A 283 14.55 15.02 1.74
C ALA A 283 15.76 15.93 2.05
N ALA A 284 16.65 16.12 1.07
CA ALA A 284 17.79 17.02 1.21
C ALA A 284 17.36 18.49 1.38
N GLU A 285 16.33 18.93 0.65
CA GLU A 285 15.81 20.30 0.80
C GLU A 285 15.04 20.47 2.14
N ALA A 286 14.32 19.44 2.60
CA ALA A 286 13.69 19.45 3.92
C ALA A 286 14.74 19.50 5.05
N ASP A 287 15.86 18.82 4.90
CA ASP A 287 17.00 18.86 5.82
C ASP A 287 17.62 20.27 5.87
N ASN A 288 17.91 20.85 4.69
CA ASN A 288 18.45 22.20 4.58
C ASN A 288 17.49 23.24 5.22
N PHE A 289 16.20 23.14 4.90
CA PHE A 289 15.16 23.99 5.50
C PHE A 289 15.13 23.86 7.02
N SER A 290 15.20 22.65 7.55
CA SER A 290 15.25 22.38 8.99
C SER A 290 16.45 23.05 9.65
N LYS A 291 17.65 22.93 9.08
CA LYS A 291 18.88 23.57 9.58
C LYS A 291 18.83 25.09 9.56
N VAL A 292 18.31 25.65 8.47
CA VAL A 292 18.10 27.11 8.35
C VAL A 292 17.08 27.59 9.39
N LEU A 293 15.98 26.87 9.56
CA LEU A 293 14.96 27.21 10.53
C LEU A 293 15.49 27.10 11.98
N ILE A 294 16.24 26.06 12.34
CA ILE A 294 16.92 25.92 13.62
C ILE A 294 17.77 27.18 13.92
N SER A 295 18.58 27.61 12.94
CA SER A 295 19.43 28.78 13.09
C SER A 295 18.64 30.08 13.25
N ALA A 296 17.46 30.14 12.62
CA ALA A 296 16.58 31.29 12.69
C ALA A 296 15.77 31.38 14.02
N LEU A 297 15.51 30.26 14.69
CA LEU A 297 14.71 30.17 15.93
C LEU A 297 15.50 30.61 17.18
N ASN A 298 16.12 31.77 17.13
CA ASN A 298 17.01 32.32 18.17
C ASN A 298 16.33 33.27 19.17
N SER A 299 15.00 33.35 19.18
CA SER A 299 14.20 34.14 20.12
C SER A 299 12.83 33.49 20.38
N ASP A 300 12.26 33.77 21.54
CA ASP A 300 10.93 33.28 21.93
C ASP A 300 9.84 33.73 20.94
N GLU A 301 9.97 34.93 20.37
CA GLU A 301 9.04 35.44 19.37
C GLU A 301 9.05 34.55 18.11
N ARG A 302 10.24 34.19 17.61
CA ARG A 302 10.38 33.34 16.43
C ARG A 302 9.90 31.93 16.66
N ILE A 303 10.19 31.36 17.85
CA ILE A 303 9.66 30.06 18.26
C ILE A 303 8.13 30.12 18.31
N ARG A 304 7.55 31.18 18.88
CA ARG A 304 6.10 31.38 18.91
C ARG A 304 5.50 31.46 17.49
N LYS A 305 6.13 32.16 16.58
CA LYS A 305 5.69 32.23 15.16
C LYS A 305 5.71 30.86 14.48
N ALA A 306 6.74 30.04 14.72
CA ALA A 306 6.80 28.67 14.24
C ALA A 306 5.66 27.82 14.82
N ARG A 307 5.39 27.93 16.12
CA ARG A 307 4.26 27.23 16.77
C ARG A 307 2.90 27.62 16.20
N ILE A 308 2.70 28.90 15.86
CA ILE A 308 1.49 29.38 15.20
C ILE A 308 1.38 28.73 13.80
N SER A 309 2.45 28.73 13.02
CA SER A 309 2.47 28.10 11.69
C SER A 309 2.07 26.63 11.72
N ILE A 310 2.55 25.88 12.74
CA ILE A 310 2.19 24.47 12.95
C ILE A 310 0.72 24.34 13.39
N ALA A 311 0.27 25.25 14.27
CA ALA A 311 -1.11 25.22 14.76
C ALA A 311 -2.12 25.45 13.63
N GLU A 312 -1.77 26.26 12.65
CA GLU A 312 -2.59 26.60 11.47
C GLU A 312 -2.41 25.67 10.29
N ALA A 313 -1.31 24.90 10.22
CA ALA A 313 -1.05 23.96 9.12
C ALA A 313 -2.17 22.95 8.94
N GLN A 314 -2.39 22.54 7.69
CA GLN A 314 -3.31 21.46 7.37
C GLN A 314 -2.96 20.21 8.19
N LYS A 315 -3.96 19.67 8.89
CA LYS A 315 -3.85 18.45 9.70
C LYS A 315 -4.84 17.45 9.18
N PHE A 316 -4.56 16.20 9.53
CA PHE A 316 -5.38 15.06 9.20
C PHE A 316 -5.91 14.41 10.47
N GLU A 317 -6.59 13.27 10.37
CA GLU A 317 -7.19 12.58 11.53
C GLU A 317 -6.21 12.46 12.72
N VAL A 318 -4.95 12.19 12.45
CA VAL A 318 -3.89 12.23 13.47
C VAL A 318 -3.29 13.65 13.51
N ALA A 319 -3.58 14.40 14.57
CA ALA A 319 -3.19 15.81 14.71
C ALA A 319 -1.66 16.08 14.68
N ALA A 320 -0.83 15.05 14.80
CA ALA A 320 0.61 15.10 14.63
C ALA A 320 1.07 14.89 13.18
N TYR A 321 0.15 14.61 12.26
CA TYR A 321 0.41 14.50 10.83
C TYR A 321 -0.06 15.79 10.19
N ILE A 322 0.90 16.57 9.69
CA ILE A 322 0.64 17.86 9.04
C ILE A 322 1.08 17.79 7.59
N ASP A 323 0.42 18.54 6.73
CA ASP A 323 0.85 18.67 5.34
C ASP A 323 2.17 19.43 5.26
N LEU A 324 3.15 18.85 4.58
CA LEU A 324 4.50 19.40 4.46
C LEU A 324 4.50 20.75 3.73
N GLY A 325 3.81 20.84 2.61
CA GLY A 325 3.82 22.06 1.79
C GLY A 325 3.05 23.21 2.44
N ASP A 326 1.89 22.94 3.05
CA ASP A 326 1.13 23.96 3.78
C ASP A 326 1.91 24.47 4.99
N PHE A 327 2.57 23.60 5.75
CA PHE A 327 3.46 23.97 6.85
C PHE A 327 4.57 24.91 6.38
N VAL A 328 5.30 24.54 5.33
CA VAL A 328 6.40 25.38 4.78
C VAL A 328 5.88 26.73 4.32
N LYS A 329 4.75 26.79 3.60
CA LYS A 329 4.11 28.04 3.18
C LYS A 329 3.79 28.97 4.36
N ARG A 330 3.30 28.39 5.48
CA ARG A 330 2.96 29.16 6.68
C ARG A 330 4.21 29.67 7.41
N ILE A 331 5.27 28.87 7.47
CA ILE A 331 6.56 29.33 8.01
C ILE A 331 7.07 30.52 7.20
N ILE A 332 7.07 30.43 5.87
CA ILE A 332 7.48 31.52 4.99
C ILE A 332 6.65 32.79 5.25
N ALA A 333 5.34 32.65 5.38
CA ALA A 333 4.43 33.79 5.57
C ALA A 333 4.55 34.42 6.95
N ASN A 334 4.81 33.66 8.01
CA ASN A 334 4.84 34.14 9.38
C ASN A 334 6.24 34.62 9.86
N MET A 335 7.30 34.16 9.16
CA MET A 335 8.69 34.50 9.51
C MET A 335 9.30 35.33 8.38
N ASP A 336 9.35 36.64 8.56
CA ASP A 336 9.96 37.54 7.59
C ASP A 336 11.50 37.48 7.66
N ILE A 337 12.06 36.33 7.21
CA ILE A 337 13.49 36.02 7.21
C ILE A 337 13.86 35.51 5.81
N PRO A 338 14.69 36.26 5.05
CA PRO A 338 15.02 35.90 3.66
C PRO A 338 15.58 34.48 3.48
N GLU A 339 16.45 34.05 4.37
CA GLU A 339 17.08 32.72 4.32
C GLU A 339 16.06 31.60 4.52
N VAL A 340 15.11 31.78 5.46
CA VAL A 340 14.01 30.84 5.71
C VAL A 340 13.06 30.77 4.51
N LYS A 341 12.76 31.94 3.94
CA LYS A 341 11.92 32.01 2.74
C LYS A 341 12.57 31.28 1.57
N GLN A 342 13.86 31.54 1.30
CA GLN A 342 14.60 30.90 0.22
C GLN A 342 14.64 29.37 0.41
N ALA A 343 15.00 28.89 1.60
CA ALA A 343 15.04 27.47 1.90
C ALA A 343 13.65 26.81 1.78
N GLY A 344 12.60 27.49 2.24
CA GLY A 344 11.24 26.99 2.10
C GLY A 344 10.75 26.93 0.64
N GLU A 345 11.11 27.90 -0.19
CA GLU A 345 10.78 27.90 -1.62
C GLU A 345 11.44 26.71 -2.34
N THR A 346 12.67 26.33 -1.96
CA THR A 346 13.32 25.12 -2.53
C THR A 346 12.62 23.83 -2.12
N VAL A 347 12.13 23.71 -0.87
CA VAL A 347 11.29 22.58 -0.45
C VAL A 347 10.01 22.49 -1.29
N LEU A 348 9.31 23.62 -1.46
CA LEU A 348 8.07 23.65 -2.25
C LEU A 348 8.31 23.28 -3.72
N MET A 349 9.44 23.70 -4.28
CA MET A 349 9.84 23.32 -5.64
C MET A 349 10.16 21.82 -5.74
N ALA A 350 10.90 21.25 -4.78
CA ALA A 350 11.20 19.83 -4.73
C ALA A 350 9.91 19.01 -4.53
N LEU A 351 9.01 19.44 -3.64
CA LEU A 351 7.72 18.80 -3.42
C LEU A 351 6.88 18.76 -4.70
N SER A 352 6.83 19.89 -5.45
CA SER A 352 6.08 19.96 -6.71
C SER A 352 6.61 19.02 -7.81
N LYS A 353 7.90 18.63 -7.74
CA LYS A 353 8.50 17.63 -8.64
C LYS A 353 8.24 16.21 -8.17
N THR A 354 8.07 16.02 -6.87
CA THR A 354 7.83 14.70 -6.25
C THR A 354 6.37 14.26 -6.40
N ILE A 355 5.43 15.20 -6.26
CA ILE A 355 4.00 14.91 -6.39
C ILE A 355 3.59 14.94 -7.86
N VAL A 356 3.31 13.76 -8.42
CA VAL A 356 2.84 13.59 -9.81
C VAL A 356 1.42 14.12 -9.98
N ILE A 357 0.57 13.82 -9.01
CA ILE A 357 -0.82 14.27 -8.93
C ILE A 357 -1.26 14.28 -7.47
N ASN A 358 -2.11 15.24 -7.13
CA ASN A 358 -2.82 15.29 -5.84
C ASN A 358 -4.30 15.54 -6.11
N ARG A 359 -5.16 14.72 -5.53
CA ARG A 359 -6.62 14.79 -5.64
C ARG A 359 -7.22 14.96 -4.26
N LEU A 360 -8.10 15.94 -4.15
CA LEU A 360 -8.75 16.35 -2.90
C LEU A 360 -10.26 16.35 -3.11
N THR A 361 -11.00 15.90 -2.10
CA THR A 361 -12.45 16.08 -2.03
C THR A 361 -12.84 16.74 -0.70
N GLY A 362 -13.98 17.42 -0.69
CA GLY A 362 -14.47 18.13 0.50
C GLY A 362 -13.61 19.34 0.89
N SER A 363 -13.98 19.96 2.00
CA SER A 363 -13.37 21.23 2.45
C SER A 363 -12.30 21.05 3.55
N SER A 364 -12.28 19.93 4.25
CA SER A 364 -11.38 19.68 5.39
C SER A 364 -9.93 19.49 4.98
N ALA A 365 -9.67 19.00 3.77
CA ALA A 365 -8.33 18.76 3.23
C ALA A 365 -7.88 19.80 2.20
N LYS A 366 -8.51 20.96 2.10
CA LYS A 366 -8.34 21.92 1.01
C LYS A 366 -6.92 22.47 0.82
N ASN A 367 -6.10 22.44 1.87
CA ASN A 367 -4.72 22.93 1.82
C ASN A 367 -3.69 21.78 1.69
N ALA A 368 -4.14 20.53 1.58
CA ALA A 368 -3.25 19.39 1.42
C ALA A 368 -2.48 19.49 0.09
N THR A 369 -1.19 19.23 0.15
CA THR A 369 -0.27 19.32 -1.00
C THR A 369 0.20 17.96 -1.50
N GLY A 370 -0.27 16.89 -0.86
CA GLY A 370 -0.07 15.51 -1.30
C GLY A 370 0.98 14.72 -0.52
N LEU A 371 1.54 15.30 0.56
CA LEU A 371 2.52 14.59 1.40
C LEU A 371 2.52 15.12 2.82
N THR A 372 2.21 14.26 3.77
CA THR A 372 2.31 14.54 5.21
C THR A 372 3.72 14.38 5.74
N ILE A 373 3.95 15.04 6.87
CA ILE A 373 5.15 14.86 7.70
C ILE A 373 4.76 14.85 9.18
N TYR A 374 5.53 14.12 10.00
CA TYR A 374 5.30 14.04 11.44
C TYR A 374 5.75 15.29 12.19
N PHE A 375 4.82 15.93 12.89
CA PHE A 375 5.06 17.08 13.74
C PHE A 375 4.17 17.02 14.99
N PRO A 376 4.60 16.39 16.10
CA PRO A 376 3.84 16.34 17.34
C PRO A 376 3.82 17.70 18.04
N ARG A 377 2.81 17.93 18.90
CA ARG A 377 2.66 19.20 19.61
C ARG A 377 3.42 19.28 20.93
N MET A 378 3.71 18.17 21.58
CA MET A 378 4.25 18.16 22.93
C MET A 378 5.45 17.23 23.10
N THR A 379 5.35 15.99 22.66
CA THR A 379 6.38 14.97 22.91
C THR A 379 6.75 14.30 21.60
N PHE A 380 8.03 14.32 21.28
CA PHE A 380 8.57 13.63 20.11
C PHE A 380 8.68 12.12 20.41
N ASN A 381 8.29 11.29 19.43
CA ASN A 381 8.35 9.84 19.60
C ASN A 381 9.77 9.34 19.35
N ALA A 382 10.41 8.77 20.38
CA ALA A 382 11.78 8.27 20.31
C ALA A 382 11.99 7.17 19.23
N LYS A 383 10.93 6.43 18.84
CA LYS A 383 11.01 5.43 17.75
C LYS A 383 11.22 6.04 16.36
N TYR A 384 11.11 7.36 16.23
CA TYR A 384 11.44 8.05 14.99
C TYR A 384 12.88 7.77 14.52
N SER A 385 13.80 7.62 15.47
CA SER A 385 15.20 7.30 15.21
C SER A 385 15.42 5.96 14.47
N SER A 386 14.41 5.09 14.39
CA SER A 386 14.48 3.85 13.61
C SER A 386 14.17 4.03 12.11
N LEU A 387 13.69 5.20 11.71
CA LEU A 387 13.35 5.51 10.33
C LEU A 387 14.56 6.05 9.57
N LYS A 388 14.69 5.73 8.29
CA LYS A 388 15.74 6.30 7.42
C LYS A 388 15.68 7.83 7.36
N PHE A 389 14.47 8.39 7.45
CA PHE A 389 14.27 9.85 7.42
C PHE A 389 14.84 10.55 8.66
N SER A 390 15.08 9.86 9.77
CA SER A 390 15.73 10.41 10.97
C SER A 390 17.21 10.80 10.78
N ALA A 391 17.79 10.47 9.62
CA ALA A 391 19.15 10.94 9.27
C ALA A 391 19.21 12.43 8.92
N PHE A 392 18.06 13.11 8.80
CA PHE A 392 17.91 14.52 8.48
C PHE A 392 17.55 15.33 9.73
N ALA A 393 17.83 16.63 9.72
CA ALA A 393 17.65 17.53 10.87
C ALA A 393 16.17 17.89 11.18
N TRP A 394 15.21 17.08 10.68
CA TRP A 394 13.79 17.36 10.91
C TRP A 394 13.40 17.19 12.38
N ASP A 395 13.83 16.11 13.03
CA ASP A 395 13.48 15.84 14.41
C ASP A 395 14.19 16.80 15.39
N GLU A 396 15.40 17.26 15.10
CA GLU A 396 16.07 18.33 15.86
C GLU A 396 15.24 19.62 15.81
N MET A 397 14.82 20.01 14.62
CA MET A 397 13.99 21.21 14.41
C MET A 397 12.66 21.09 15.15
N VAL A 398 11.98 19.95 15.03
CA VAL A 398 10.73 19.69 15.74
C VAL A 398 10.94 19.78 17.26
N ASN A 399 11.97 19.11 17.78
CA ASN A 399 12.29 19.13 19.23
C ASN A 399 12.59 20.52 19.75
N MET A 400 13.20 21.41 18.94
CA MET A 400 13.43 22.80 19.32
C MET A 400 12.12 23.60 19.41
N VAL A 401 11.17 23.33 18.54
CA VAL A 401 9.89 24.06 18.50
C VAL A 401 8.93 23.62 19.59
N ILE A 402 8.85 22.32 19.91
CA ILE A 402 7.89 21.79 20.89
C ILE A 402 8.30 21.97 22.35
N LYS A 403 9.59 22.19 22.63
CA LYS A 403 10.12 22.53 23.97
C LYS A 403 9.69 23.94 24.40
#